data_441444e7d3c7ac65b4b1339f5dcd9d89
#
_entry.id   441444e7d3c7ac65b4b1339f5dcd9d89
#
_cell.length_a   1.000
_cell.length_b   1.000
_cell.length_c   1.000
_cell.angle_alpha   90.00
_cell.angle_beta   90.00
_cell.angle_gamma   90.00
#
_symmetry.space_group_name_H-M   'P 1'
#
loop_
_entity.id
_entity.type
_entity.pdbx_description
1 polymer ?
#
loop_
_entity_poly.entity_id
_entity_poly.type
_entity_poly.pdbx_seq_one_letter_code
_entity_poly.pdbx_strand_id
1 'polypeptide(L)'
;MSTRPPGPRGEPLLGNGRRYSRDPFAFMTAVADAYGDVIRLDLGPRETYMLTNPRDVERVLVSDWAAFGKPNLDDAVDDLLGDGLLMSEGDRWRQQRDLANPAFHARRIAGLDDAVVGHTEDALSGWEAGDRIDVQLELARLTVRIIVTAMFGTDIGEETVKTVQENLEPLGQRFEPNPMRAVIPNWAPTRENRQFDDAVATLEGVIDDLVARRRGTEETASDPAGDAVDSPMPMDLLSILLRAQNRGEQTEGDLRDELMTMLLAGHDTTALALTYTFYLLSQHPDAKARFQAEVDALDGAPTADDLRDLPFTDRVLSEAMRLYPPVYTLFRESKVDTRIAGYRIPEGSLLMLPQWVIHRSERWYDDPLAFDPDRWAPDRASERERFAYFPFGAGPRHCIGKQFSLLEAKLILATVGRAFDFDYEGSELDLRGSLTMHPGHPMPLRLSER
;
A
#
# COMPACT_ATOMS: atom_id res chain seq x y z
N MET A 1 -32.48 -3.02 24.53
CA MET A 1 -32.85 -2.19 23.36
C MET A 1 -31.65 -2.22 22.41
N SER A 2 -31.81 -2.75 21.20
CA SER A 2 -30.74 -2.68 20.18
C SER A 2 -30.83 -1.29 19.55
N THR A 3 -30.12 -0.34 20.11
CA THR A 3 -30.00 0.98 19.47
C THR A 3 -29.11 0.82 18.25
N ARG A 4 -29.63 1.23 17.09
CA ARG A 4 -28.80 1.36 15.90
C ARG A 4 -27.74 2.43 16.16
N PRO A 5 -26.50 2.27 15.62
CA PRO A 5 -25.51 3.33 15.73
C PRO A 5 -26.02 4.65 15.12
N PRO A 6 -25.61 5.80 15.65
CA PRO A 6 -25.89 7.10 15.05
C PRO A 6 -25.21 7.22 13.68
N GLY A 7 -25.64 8.21 12.90
CA GLY A 7 -25.02 8.49 11.61
C GLY A 7 -25.74 9.60 10.85
N PRO A 8 -25.11 10.11 9.79
CA PRO A 8 -25.66 11.18 8.98
C PRO A 8 -26.91 10.70 8.21
N ARG A 9 -27.84 11.62 8.00
CA ARG A 9 -28.98 11.32 7.12
C ARG A 9 -28.51 11.21 5.69
N GLY A 10 -28.88 10.12 5.01
CA GLY A 10 -28.65 9.94 3.60
C GLY A 10 -29.55 10.84 2.74
N GLU A 11 -29.08 11.16 1.54
CA GLU A 11 -29.89 11.76 0.47
C GLU A 11 -30.80 10.70 -0.16
N PRO A 12 -32.00 11.08 -0.67
CA PRO A 12 -32.84 10.12 -1.38
C PRO A 12 -32.08 9.45 -2.52
N LEU A 13 -32.16 8.12 -2.63
CA LEU A 13 -31.53 7.24 -3.64
C LEU A 13 -30.00 7.10 -3.54
N LEU A 14 -29.25 8.13 -3.15
CA LEU A 14 -27.79 8.14 -3.13
C LEU A 14 -27.19 7.97 -1.72
N GLY A 15 -28.03 7.93 -0.68
CA GLY A 15 -27.55 7.82 0.69
C GLY A 15 -26.51 8.90 1.05
N ASN A 16 -25.38 8.51 1.58
CA ASN A 16 -24.24 9.38 1.82
C ASN A 16 -23.21 9.37 0.66
N GLY A 17 -23.42 8.54 -0.36
CA GLY A 17 -22.47 8.27 -1.43
C GLY A 17 -22.00 9.53 -2.16
N ARG A 18 -22.90 10.49 -2.43
CA ARG A 18 -22.53 11.75 -3.10
C ARG A 18 -21.59 12.61 -2.28
N ARG A 19 -21.77 12.67 -0.94
CA ARG A 19 -20.89 13.44 -0.06
C ARG A 19 -19.54 12.76 0.08
N TYR A 20 -19.57 11.45 0.23
CA TYR A 20 -18.37 10.62 0.32
C TYR A 20 -17.53 10.70 -0.96
N SER A 21 -18.15 10.60 -2.13
CA SER A 21 -17.43 10.65 -3.41
C SER A 21 -16.83 12.01 -3.74
N ARG A 22 -17.39 13.09 -3.20
CA ARG A 22 -16.85 14.44 -3.43
C ARG A 22 -15.53 14.66 -2.69
N ASP A 23 -15.46 14.22 -1.45
CA ASP A 23 -14.27 14.32 -0.59
C ASP A 23 -14.41 13.28 0.53
N PRO A 24 -13.85 12.08 0.33
CA PRO A 24 -13.96 11.01 1.33
C PRO A 24 -13.25 11.36 2.65
N PHE A 25 -12.18 12.13 2.59
CA PHE A 25 -11.37 12.49 3.74
C PHE A 25 -12.09 13.48 4.67
N ALA A 26 -12.57 14.58 4.11
CA ALA A 26 -13.36 15.55 4.86
C ALA A 26 -14.68 14.94 5.36
N PHE A 27 -15.33 14.10 4.55
CA PHE A 27 -16.55 13.41 4.96
C PHE A 27 -16.32 12.49 6.16
N MET A 28 -15.31 11.61 6.11
CA MET A 28 -15.01 10.68 7.20
C MET A 28 -14.63 11.42 8.49
N THR A 29 -13.84 12.48 8.38
CA THR A 29 -13.47 13.32 9.55
C THR A 29 -14.71 13.96 10.16
N ALA A 30 -15.53 14.64 9.37
CA ALA A 30 -16.73 15.33 9.88
C ALA A 30 -17.75 14.38 10.52
N VAL A 31 -17.93 13.16 9.99
CA VAL A 31 -18.86 12.22 10.62
C VAL A 31 -18.27 11.58 11.89
N ALA A 32 -16.96 11.41 11.96
CA ALA A 32 -16.28 10.94 13.17
C ALA A 32 -16.43 11.95 14.32
N ASP A 33 -16.21 13.22 14.04
CA ASP A 33 -16.36 14.31 15.01
C ASP A 33 -17.81 14.44 15.50
N ALA A 34 -18.78 14.27 14.61
CA ALA A 34 -20.19 14.44 14.91
C ALA A 34 -20.84 13.25 15.65
N TYR A 35 -20.39 12.01 15.41
CA TYR A 35 -21.12 10.82 15.85
C TYR A 35 -20.32 9.87 16.76
N GLY A 36 -19.01 10.01 16.87
CA GLY A 36 -18.16 9.23 17.79
C GLY A 36 -17.66 7.90 17.24
N ASP A 37 -17.69 6.84 18.06
CA ASP A 37 -16.90 5.62 17.82
C ASP A 37 -17.46 4.64 16.78
N VAL A 38 -18.77 4.52 16.70
CA VAL A 38 -19.45 3.61 15.78
C VAL A 38 -20.51 4.38 15.01
N ILE A 39 -20.29 4.52 13.73
CA ILE A 39 -21.10 5.40 12.87
C ILE A 39 -21.74 4.58 11.77
N ARG A 40 -23.05 4.66 11.61
CA ARG A 40 -23.75 4.04 10.49
C ARG A 40 -23.74 4.98 9.29
N LEU A 41 -23.28 4.48 8.17
CA LEU A 41 -23.24 5.18 6.89
C LEU A 41 -24.15 4.48 5.88
N ASP A 42 -24.69 5.23 4.95
CA ASP A 42 -25.47 4.77 3.81
C ASP A 42 -24.65 5.05 2.55
N LEU A 43 -23.75 4.11 2.19
CA LEU A 43 -22.82 4.24 1.07
C LEU A 43 -23.15 3.29 -0.09
N GLY A 44 -24.29 2.61 -0.05
CA GLY A 44 -24.69 1.67 -1.09
C GLY A 44 -25.65 0.61 -0.58
N PRO A 45 -25.73 -0.55 -1.24
CA PRO A 45 -26.74 -1.56 -0.92
C PRO A 45 -26.51 -2.26 0.44
N ARG A 46 -25.29 -2.18 1.00
CA ARG A 46 -24.93 -2.82 2.27
C ARG A 46 -24.96 -1.82 3.43
N GLU A 47 -25.41 -2.27 4.60
CA GLU A 47 -25.22 -1.46 5.80
C GLU A 47 -23.72 -1.30 6.08
N THR A 48 -23.26 -0.04 6.16
CA THR A 48 -21.85 0.28 6.38
C THR A 48 -21.68 0.91 7.76
N TYR A 49 -20.67 0.47 8.49
CA TYR A 49 -20.33 1.00 9.82
C TYR A 49 -18.87 1.45 9.83
N MET A 50 -18.64 2.70 10.18
CA MET A 50 -17.29 3.23 10.38
C MET A 50 -16.93 3.16 11.86
N LEU A 51 -15.75 2.60 12.17
CA LEU A 51 -15.24 2.38 13.51
C LEU A 51 -14.01 3.28 13.74
N THR A 52 -14.08 4.19 14.71
CA THR A 52 -13.02 5.17 14.95
C THR A 52 -12.30 4.98 16.29
N ASN A 53 -12.69 3.95 17.07
CA ASN A 53 -12.03 3.63 18.32
C ASN A 53 -10.93 2.54 18.07
N PRO A 54 -9.67 2.78 18.50
CA PRO A 54 -8.58 1.81 18.37
C PRO A 54 -8.88 0.42 18.95
N ARG A 55 -9.68 0.33 20.03
CA ARG A 55 -10.05 -0.97 20.62
C ARG A 55 -11.00 -1.77 19.72
N ASP A 56 -11.89 -1.08 19.02
CA ASP A 56 -12.77 -1.74 18.04
C ASP A 56 -11.98 -2.19 16.80
N VAL A 57 -10.98 -1.41 16.38
CA VAL A 57 -10.02 -1.79 15.33
C VAL A 57 -9.24 -3.05 15.73
N GLU A 58 -8.68 -3.05 16.96
CA GLU A 58 -7.99 -4.23 17.52
C GLU A 58 -8.90 -5.45 17.47
N ARG A 59 -10.12 -5.31 17.94
CA ARG A 59 -11.09 -6.39 17.98
C ARG A 59 -11.35 -6.98 16.60
N VAL A 60 -11.61 -6.13 15.61
CA VAL A 60 -11.92 -6.54 14.24
C VAL A 60 -10.72 -7.18 13.54
N LEU A 61 -9.52 -6.65 13.79
CA LEU A 61 -8.31 -7.11 13.08
C LEU A 61 -7.57 -8.24 13.79
N VAL A 62 -7.71 -8.37 15.13
CA VAL A 62 -6.88 -9.28 15.94
C VAL A 62 -7.72 -10.23 16.77
N SER A 63 -8.47 -9.74 17.78
CA SER A 63 -9.12 -10.63 18.76
C SER A 63 -10.24 -11.48 18.15
N ASP A 64 -11.11 -10.86 17.35
CA ASP A 64 -12.28 -11.51 16.73
C ASP A 64 -12.10 -11.64 15.19
N TRP A 65 -10.88 -11.59 14.68
CA TRP A 65 -10.60 -11.53 13.24
C TRP A 65 -11.34 -12.58 12.40
N ALA A 66 -11.56 -13.75 12.96
CA ALA A 66 -12.24 -14.84 12.27
C ALA A 66 -13.75 -14.55 11.99
N ALA A 67 -14.35 -13.64 12.77
CA ALA A 67 -15.72 -13.18 12.55
C ALA A 67 -15.83 -12.11 11.43
N PHE A 68 -14.71 -11.67 10.90
CA PHE A 68 -14.65 -10.58 9.91
C PHE A 68 -13.81 -10.99 8.70
N GLY A 69 -14.44 -10.99 7.53
CA GLY A 69 -13.80 -11.38 6.26
C GLY A 69 -13.40 -10.18 5.41
N LYS A 70 -12.82 -10.49 4.26
CA LYS A 70 -12.65 -9.53 3.17
C LYS A 70 -14.00 -9.28 2.51
N PRO A 71 -14.42 -8.03 2.31
CA PRO A 71 -15.64 -7.77 1.57
C PRO A 71 -15.37 -7.92 0.07
N ASN A 72 -16.33 -8.47 -0.65
CA ASN A 72 -16.42 -8.19 -2.08
C ASN A 72 -16.96 -6.75 -2.24
N LEU A 73 -16.11 -5.82 -2.65
CA LEU A 73 -16.45 -4.41 -2.78
C LEU A 73 -17.04 -4.07 -4.15
N ASP A 74 -16.51 -4.69 -5.21
CA ASP A 74 -16.88 -4.45 -6.60
C ASP A 74 -16.36 -5.62 -7.45
N ASP A 75 -17.12 -6.07 -8.44
CA ASP A 75 -16.69 -7.11 -9.38
C ASP A 75 -15.38 -6.73 -10.10
N ALA A 76 -15.10 -5.43 -10.28
CA ALA A 76 -13.84 -4.98 -10.87
C ALA A 76 -12.61 -5.26 -9.99
N VAL A 77 -12.78 -5.38 -8.66
CA VAL A 77 -11.68 -5.83 -7.78
C VAL A 77 -11.41 -7.32 -8.02
N ASP A 78 -12.47 -8.10 -8.19
CA ASP A 78 -12.36 -9.54 -8.50
C ASP A 78 -11.76 -9.74 -9.90
N ASP A 79 -12.14 -8.93 -10.89
CA ASP A 79 -11.57 -8.95 -12.24
C ASP A 79 -10.07 -8.60 -12.25
N LEU A 80 -9.62 -7.72 -11.36
CA LEU A 80 -8.23 -7.27 -11.27
C LEU A 80 -7.33 -8.18 -10.45
N LEU A 81 -7.79 -8.62 -9.28
CA LEU A 81 -6.98 -9.32 -8.27
C LEU A 81 -7.31 -10.80 -8.15
N GLY A 82 -8.40 -11.23 -8.79
CA GLY A 82 -8.88 -12.59 -8.71
C GLY A 82 -8.96 -13.09 -7.27
N ASP A 83 -8.55 -14.31 -7.09
CA ASP A 83 -8.45 -14.97 -5.79
C ASP A 83 -7.04 -14.88 -5.16
N GLY A 84 -6.26 -13.83 -5.48
CA GLY A 84 -4.94 -13.59 -4.90
C GLY A 84 -4.98 -13.35 -3.38
N LEU A 85 -3.81 -13.37 -2.73
CA LEU A 85 -3.64 -13.29 -1.27
C LEU A 85 -4.42 -12.12 -0.61
N LEU A 86 -4.59 -11.01 -1.32
CA LEU A 86 -5.31 -9.87 -0.79
C LEU A 86 -6.80 -10.15 -0.63
N MET A 87 -7.43 -10.88 -1.56
CA MET A 87 -8.88 -11.09 -1.61
C MET A 87 -9.30 -12.45 -1.09
N SER A 88 -8.48 -13.48 -1.19
CA SER A 88 -8.80 -14.85 -0.78
C SER A 88 -9.16 -14.99 0.69
N GLU A 89 -9.95 -16.03 1.02
CA GLU A 89 -10.47 -16.29 2.36
C GLU A 89 -10.21 -17.75 2.80
N GLY A 90 -10.37 -18.00 4.09
CA GLY A 90 -10.36 -19.33 4.67
C GLY A 90 -9.05 -20.10 4.48
N ASP A 91 -9.15 -21.37 4.05
CA ASP A 91 -8.00 -22.26 3.88
C ASP A 91 -7.15 -21.87 2.67
N ARG A 92 -7.79 -21.34 1.60
CA ARG A 92 -7.07 -20.83 0.43
C ARG A 92 -6.12 -19.70 0.81
N TRP A 93 -6.61 -18.71 1.57
CA TRP A 93 -5.75 -17.64 2.07
C TRP A 93 -4.59 -18.14 2.92
N ARG A 94 -4.83 -19.15 3.80
CA ARG A 94 -3.74 -19.74 4.61
C ARG A 94 -2.69 -20.38 3.73
N GLN A 95 -3.11 -21.18 2.76
CA GLN A 95 -2.20 -21.84 1.81
C GLN A 95 -1.36 -20.83 1.04
N GLN A 96 -1.99 -19.79 0.45
CA GLN A 96 -1.30 -18.75 -0.29
C GLN A 96 -0.34 -17.96 0.61
N ARG A 97 -0.78 -17.61 1.84
CA ARG A 97 0.07 -16.95 2.82
C ARG A 97 1.30 -17.77 3.17
N ASP A 98 1.12 -19.07 3.40
CA ASP A 98 2.21 -19.98 3.75
C ASP A 98 3.19 -20.17 2.58
N LEU A 99 2.68 -20.22 1.34
CA LEU A 99 3.51 -20.27 0.13
C LEU A 99 4.33 -18.98 -0.06
N ALA A 100 3.73 -17.81 0.17
CA ALA A 100 4.40 -16.52 -0.03
C ALA A 100 5.38 -16.15 1.11
N ASN A 101 5.10 -16.55 2.36
CA ASN A 101 5.90 -16.17 3.54
C ASN A 101 7.42 -16.33 3.37
N PRO A 102 7.97 -17.41 2.77
CA PRO A 102 9.42 -17.56 2.61
C PRO A 102 10.08 -16.42 1.83
N ALA A 103 9.38 -15.83 0.83
CA ALA A 103 9.88 -14.69 0.06
C ALA A 103 10.04 -13.42 0.92
N PHE A 104 9.29 -13.33 2.02
CA PHE A 104 9.29 -12.17 2.94
C PHE A 104 10.05 -12.42 4.25
N HIS A 105 10.87 -13.47 4.33
CA HIS A 105 11.72 -13.69 5.49
C HIS A 105 12.78 -12.60 5.66
N ALA A 106 13.00 -12.13 6.89
CA ALA A 106 13.88 -11.01 7.22
C ALA A 106 15.30 -11.13 6.60
N ARG A 107 15.90 -12.34 6.61
CA ARG A 107 17.23 -12.58 6.02
C ARG A 107 17.23 -12.37 4.51
N ARG A 108 16.14 -12.79 3.82
CA ARG A 108 16.03 -12.57 2.38
C ARG A 108 15.82 -11.10 2.07
N ILE A 109 14.92 -10.44 2.81
CA ILE A 109 14.64 -9.01 2.65
C ILE A 109 15.91 -8.20 2.85
N ALA A 110 16.72 -8.50 3.88
CA ALA A 110 17.99 -7.83 4.10
C ALA A 110 18.97 -7.95 2.91
N GLY A 111 18.96 -9.07 2.20
CA GLY A 111 19.80 -9.28 1.02
C GLY A 111 19.26 -8.65 -0.27
N LEU A 112 18.24 -7.80 -0.20
CA LEU A 112 17.72 -7.02 -1.34
C LEU A 112 18.25 -5.58 -1.33
N ASP A 113 19.05 -5.21 -0.35
CA ASP A 113 19.58 -3.85 -0.19
C ASP A 113 20.40 -3.38 -1.40
N ASP A 114 21.33 -4.21 -1.89
CA ASP A 114 22.10 -3.91 -3.11
C ASP A 114 21.19 -3.62 -4.32
N ALA A 115 20.11 -4.38 -4.48
CA ALA A 115 19.18 -4.17 -5.60
C ALA A 115 18.37 -2.87 -5.41
N VAL A 116 17.90 -2.59 -4.20
CA VAL A 116 17.15 -1.36 -3.89
C VAL A 116 18.03 -0.13 -4.10
N VAL A 117 19.26 -0.15 -3.57
CA VAL A 117 20.20 0.98 -3.68
C VAL A 117 20.65 1.13 -5.12
N GLY A 118 21.01 0.04 -5.82
CA GLY A 118 21.43 0.08 -7.20
C GLY A 118 20.35 0.68 -8.14
N HIS A 119 19.10 0.22 -8.04
CA HIS A 119 18.00 0.80 -8.81
C HIS A 119 17.74 2.28 -8.44
N THR A 120 17.96 2.66 -7.19
CA THR A 120 17.83 4.06 -6.76
C THR A 120 18.94 4.91 -7.37
N GLU A 121 20.19 4.45 -7.32
CA GLU A 121 21.33 5.14 -7.95
C GLU A 121 21.18 5.25 -9.47
N ASP A 122 20.68 4.21 -10.13
CA ASP A 122 20.36 4.23 -11.57
C ASP A 122 19.31 5.33 -11.87
N ALA A 123 18.25 5.42 -11.07
CA ALA A 123 17.24 6.48 -11.21
C ALA A 123 17.85 7.87 -11.00
N LEU A 124 18.70 8.02 -9.97
CA LEU A 124 19.39 9.30 -9.67
C LEU A 124 20.36 9.71 -10.78
N SER A 125 20.92 8.77 -11.55
CA SER A 125 21.85 9.07 -12.65
C SER A 125 21.24 9.94 -13.75
N GLY A 126 19.90 9.95 -13.86
CA GLY A 126 19.13 10.79 -14.76
C GLY A 126 18.71 12.13 -14.18
N TRP A 127 19.07 12.46 -12.93
CA TRP A 127 18.68 13.70 -12.26
C TRP A 127 19.88 14.65 -12.13
N GLU A 128 19.63 15.94 -12.34
CA GLU A 128 20.65 16.98 -12.20
C GLU A 128 20.21 18.05 -11.19
N ALA A 129 21.19 18.70 -10.57
CA ALA A 129 20.91 19.85 -9.72
C ALA A 129 20.27 20.98 -10.55
N GLY A 130 19.15 21.50 -10.06
CA GLY A 130 18.32 22.46 -10.77
C GLY A 130 17.11 21.83 -11.48
N ASP A 131 17.04 20.50 -11.57
CA ASP A 131 15.90 19.83 -12.15
C ASP A 131 14.63 19.98 -11.31
N ARG A 132 13.50 19.92 -12.00
CA ARG A 132 12.18 19.86 -11.40
C ARG A 132 11.53 18.54 -11.82
N ILE A 133 11.50 17.59 -10.90
CA ILE A 133 10.94 16.27 -11.11
C ILE A 133 9.53 16.14 -10.53
N ASP A 134 8.69 15.27 -11.07
CA ASP A 134 7.49 14.79 -10.40
C ASP A 134 7.86 13.60 -9.51
N VAL A 135 8.03 13.85 -8.21
CA VAL A 135 8.51 12.84 -7.28
C VAL A 135 7.59 11.63 -7.17
N GLN A 136 6.27 11.82 -7.30
CA GLN A 136 5.33 10.69 -7.29
C GLN A 136 5.57 9.77 -8.49
N LEU A 137 5.74 10.34 -9.69
CA LEU A 137 5.96 9.59 -10.91
C LEU A 137 7.30 8.85 -10.87
N GLU A 138 8.37 9.53 -10.45
CA GLU A 138 9.71 8.93 -10.37
C GLU A 138 9.76 7.80 -9.33
N LEU A 139 9.16 8.00 -8.15
CA LEU A 139 9.09 6.97 -7.12
C LEU A 139 8.21 5.78 -7.54
N ALA A 140 7.10 6.02 -8.26
CA ALA A 140 6.28 4.94 -8.78
C ALA A 140 7.05 4.07 -9.78
N ARG A 141 7.84 4.68 -10.67
CA ARG A 141 8.72 3.94 -11.61
C ARG A 141 9.80 3.16 -10.89
N LEU A 142 10.44 3.78 -9.91
CA LEU A 142 11.48 3.14 -9.10
C LEU A 142 10.94 1.92 -8.34
N THR A 143 9.83 2.07 -7.64
CA THR A 143 9.24 0.97 -6.85
C THR A 143 8.70 -0.17 -7.71
N VAL A 144 8.19 0.10 -8.94
CA VAL A 144 7.86 -0.95 -9.91
C VAL A 144 9.12 -1.77 -10.26
N ARG A 145 10.24 -1.13 -10.54
CA ARG A 145 11.49 -1.82 -10.88
C ARG A 145 12.00 -2.66 -9.72
N ILE A 146 11.97 -2.09 -8.52
CA ILE A 146 12.40 -2.77 -7.29
C ILE A 146 11.51 -3.98 -6.98
N ILE A 147 10.17 -3.84 -7.02
CA ILE A 147 9.27 -4.96 -6.70
C ILE A 147 9.41 -6.11 -7.70
N VAL A 148 9.59 -5.80 -8.99
CA VAL A 148 9.80 -6.84 -10.00
C VAL A 148 11.13 -7.56 -9.77
N THR A 149 12.20 -6.85 -9.51
CA THR A 149 13.50 -7.47 -9.18
C THR A 149 13.41 -8.32 -7.91
N ALA A 150 12.81 -7.79 -6.84
CA ALA A 150 12.73 -8.45 -5.55
C ALA A 150 11.81 -9.69 -5.54
N MET A 151 10.64 -9.60 -6.21
CA MET A 151 9.61 -10.64 -6.15
C MET A 151 9.65 -11.59 -7.33
N PHE A 152 10.06 -11.13 -8.52
CA PHE A 152 10.11 -11.96 -9.72
C PHE A 152 11.53 -12.37 -10.11
N GLY A 153 12.55 -11.87 -9.39
CA GLY A 153 13.95 -12.25 -9.56
C GLY A 153 14.52 -11.93 -10.95
N THR A 154 13.97 -10.91 -11.60
CA THR A 154 14.41 -10.44 -12.91
C THR A 154 14.34 -8.93 -12.98
N ASP A 155 15.24 -8.33 -13.75
CA ASP A 155 15.15 -6.91 -14.07
C ASP A 155 14.26 -6.70 -15.29
N ILE A 156 13.59 -5.53 -15.34
CA ILE A 156 12.75 -5.10 -16.45
C ILE A 156 13.28 -3.80 -17.04
N GLY A 157 13.27 -3.75 -18.38
CA GLY A 157 13.66 -2.54 -19.10
C GLY A 157 12.69 -1.38 -18.85
N GLU A 158 13.16 -0.17 -19.11
CA GLU A 158 12.43 1.08 -18.91
C GLU A 158 11.06 1.11 -19.62
N GLU A 159 10.99 0.53 -20.82
CA GLU A 159 9.73 0.42 -21.59
C GLU A 159 8.66 -0.38 -20.83
N THR A 160 9.04 -1.49 -20.19
CA THR A 160 8.11 -2.30 -19.38
C THR A 160 7.70 -1.56 -18.12
N VAL A 161 8.63 -0.86 -17.45
CA VAL A 161 8.33 -0.01 -16.29
C VAL A 161 7.29 1.06 -16.66
N LYS A 162 7.52 1.73 -17.79
CA LYS A 162 6.60 2.74 -18.32
C LYS A 162 5.23 2.13 -18.66
N THR A 163 5.20 0.98 -19.32
CA THR A 163 3.96 0.26 -19.64
C THR A 163 3.18 -0.05 -18.35
N VAL A 164 3.80 -0.59 -17.33
CA VAL A 164 3.15 -0.86 -16.04
C VAL A 164 2.59 0.44 -15.47
N GLN A 165 3.42 1.48 -15.34
CA GLN A 165 3.03 2.74 -14.71
C GLN A 165 1.87 3.44 -15.44
N GLU A 166 1.85 3.46 -16.78
CA GLU A 166 0.78 4.08 -17.59
C GLU A 166 -0.57 3.36 -17.45
N ASN A 167 -0.57 2.07 -17.10
CA ASN A 167 -1.79 1.28 -16.92
C ASN A 167 -2.31 1.30 -15.47
N LEU A 168 -1.57 1.87 -14.52
CA LEU A 168 -2.02 1.97 -13.12
C LEU A 168 -3.04 3.09 -12.92
N GLU A 169 -2.94 4.20 -13.63
CA GLU A 169 -3.87 5.32 -13.50
C GLU A 169 -5.32 4.94 -13.87
N PRO A 170 -5.58 4.26 -15.02
CA PRO A 170 -6.93 3.76 -15.33
C PRO A 170 -7.50 2.82 -14.27
N LEU A 171 -6.64 1.97 -13.66
CA LEU A 171 -7.06 1.11 -12.56
C LEU A 171 -7.43 1.94 -11.32
N GLY A 172 -6.58 2.88 -10.93
CA GLY A 172 -6.84 3.78 -9.80
C GLY A 172 -8.15 4.54 -9.94
N GLN A 173 -8.37 5.15 -11.10
CA GLN A 173 -9.59 5.91 -11.40
C GLN A 173 -10.87 5.06 -11.27
N ARG A 174 -10.81 3.77 -11.64
CA ARG A 174 -11.94 2.85 -11.52
C ARG A 174 -12.39 2.64 -10.08
N PHE A 175 -11.51 2.78 -9.10
CA PHE A 175 -11.80 2.59 -7.68
C PHE A 175 -12.05 3.90 -6.91
N GLU A 176 -12.01 5.04 -7.58
CA GLU A 176 -12.45 6.30 -6.96
C GLU A 176 -13.95 6.25 -6.61
N PRO A 177 -14.37 6.77 -5.45
CA PRO A 177 -15.77 6.75 -5.06
C PRO A 177 -16.66 7.49 -6.08
N ASN A 178 -17.51 6.76 -6.78
CA ASN A 178 -18.42 7.31 -7.79
C ASN A 178 -19.84 6.71 -7.64
N PRO A 179 -20.83 7.50 -7.21
CA PRO A 179 -22.17 6.99 -6.99
C PRO A 179 -22.88 6.52 -8.27
N MET A 180 -22.42 6.97 -9.44
CA MET A 180 -22.99 6.52 -10.72
C MET A 180 -22.65 5.07 -11.06
N ARG A 181 -21.57 4.51 -10.48
CA ARG A 181 -21.21 3.09 -10.67
C ARG A 181 -22.24 2.13 -10.11
N ALA A 182 -23.00 2.54 -9.09
CA ALA A 182 -24.12 1.75 -8.59
C ALA A 182 -25.25 1.58 -9.64
N VAL A 183 -25.26 2.39 -10.69
CA VAL A 183 -26.29 2.42 -11.75
C VAL A 183 -25.77 1.89 -13.07
N ILE A 184 -24.48 2.05 -13.35
CA ILE A 184 -23.84 1.62 -14.60
C ILE A 184 -23.19 0.25 -14.36
N PRO A 185 -23.65 -0.84 -14.99
CA PRO A 185 -23.03 -2.15 -14.83
C PRO A 185 -21.61 -2.19 -15.38
N ASN A 186 -20.75 -3.05 -14.82
CA ASN A 186 -19.35 -3.21 -15.25
C ASN A 186 -19.23 -3.65 -16.72
N TRP A 187 -20.16 -4.46 -17.23
CA TRP A 187 -20.20 -4.87 -18.64
C TRP A 187 -20.61 -3.77 -19.62
N ALA A 188 -21.06 -2.60 -19.15
CA ALA A 188 -21.46 -1.51 -20.04
C ALA A 188 -20.22 -0.96 -20.78
N PRO A 189 -20.28 -0.75 -22.12
CA PRO A 189 -19.11 -0.34 -22.90
C PRO A 189 -18.84 1.17 -22.76
N THR A 190 -18.64 1.62 -21.53
CA THR A 190 -18.22 2.99 -21.24
C THR A 190 -16.74 3.15 -21.59
N ARG A 191 -16.27 4.40 -21.71
CA ARG A 191 -14.84 4.66 -21.90
C ARG A 191 -14.02 4.17 -20.70
N GLU A 192 -14.53 4.42 -19.51
CA GLU A 192 -13.87 4.03 -18.23
C GLU A 192 -13.72 2.50 -18.14
N ASN A 193 -14.79 1.73 -18.37
CA ASN A 193 -14.73 0.27 -18.30
C ASN A 193 -13.75 -0.29 -19.35
N ARG A 194 -13.78 0.22 -20.59
CA ARG A 194 -12.83 -0.23 -21.63
C ARG A 194 -11.37 0.09 -21.27
N GLN A 195 -11.10 1.29 -20.73
CA GLN A 195 -9.74 1.65 -20.29
C GLN A 195 -9.26 0.76 -19.13
N PHE A 196 -10.17 0.38 -18.23
CA PHE A 196 -9.88 -0.56 -17.17
C PHE A 196 -9.57 -1.96 -17.73
N ASP A 197 -10.43 -2.50 -18.59
CA ASP A 197 -10.25 -3.82 -19.20
C ASP A 197 -8.95 -3.89 -20.02
N ASP A 198 -8.64 -2.86 -20.80
CA ASP A 198 -7.40 -2.75 -21.57
C ASP A 198 -6.16 -2.70 -20.65
N ALA A 199 -6.24 -2.00 -19.51
CA ALA A 199 -5.17 -1.91 -18.55
C ALA A 199 -4.92 -3.25 -17.84
N VAL A 200 -5.98 -3.96 -17.43
CA VAL A 200 -5.89 -5.30 -16.84
C VAL A 200 -5.22 -6.25 -17.83
N ALA A 201 -5.70 -6.31 -19.07
CA ALA A 201 -5.14 -7.20 -20.10
C ALA A 201 -3.66 -6.88 -20.41
N THR A 202 -3.27 -5.59 -20.38
CA THR A 202 -1.88 -5.19 -20.58
C THR A 202 -0.98 -5.67 -19.44
N LEU A 203 -1.41 -5.52 -18.19
CA LEU A 203 -0.65 -5.97 -17.03
C LEU A 203 -0.57 -7.50 -16.94
N GLU A 204 -1.65 -8.21 -17.30
CA GLU A 204 -1.61 -9.68 -17.45
C GLU A 204 -0.56 -10.11 -18.47
N GLY A 205 -0.50 -9.44 -19.64
CA GLY A 205 0.52 -9.68 -20.63
C GLY A 205 1.94 -9.47 -20.12
N VAL A 206 2.18 -8.43 -19.32
CA VAL A 206 3.48 -8.21 -18.67
C VAL A 206 3.82 -9.35 -17.71
N ILE A 207 2.86 -9.80 -16.91
CA ILE A 207 3.06 -10.93 -15.97
C ILE A 207 3.35 -12.22 -16.72
N ASP A 208 2.59 -12.52 -17.78
CA ASP A 208 2.79 -13.71 -18.61
C ASP A 208 4.20 -13.72 -19.24
N ASP A 209 4.70 -12.58 -19.71
CA ASP A 209 6.05 -12.43 -20.24
C ASP A 209 7.13 -12.68 -19.17
N LEU A 210 6.93 -12.17 -17.94
CA LEU A 210 7.86 -12.39 -16.82
C LEU A 210 7.90 -13.87 -16.42
N VAL A 211 6.74 -14.52 -16.36
CA VAL A 211 6.62 -15.98 -16.10
C VAL A 211 7.31 -16.79 -17.18
N ALA A 212 7.08 -16.47 -18.46
CA ALA A 212 7.68 -17.17 -19.59
C ALA A 212 9.22 -17.06 -19.59
N ARG A 213 9.76 -15.86 -19.34
CA ARG A 213 11.22 -15.66 -19.22
C ARG A 213 11.81 -16.49 -18.08
N ARG A 214 11.13 -16.56 -16.92
CA ARG A 214 11.60 -17.32 -15.77
C ARG A 214 11.61 -18.83 -16.06
N ARG A 215 10.54 -19.36 -16.65
CA ARG A 215 10.47 -20.77 -17.07
C ARG A 215 11.58 -21.13 -18.05
N GLY A 216 11.85 -20.32 -19.06
CA GLY A 216 12.93 -20.52 -19.99
C GLY A 216 14.32 -20.54 -19.34
N THR A 217 14.55 -19.74 -18.31
CA THR A 217 15.79 -19.73 -17.53
C THR A 217 15.95 -20.98 -16.68
N GLU A 218 14.86 -21.48 -16.06
CA GLU A 218 14.89 -22.71 -15.25
C GLU A 218 15.12 -23.98 -16.14
N GLU A 219 14.54 -24.03 -17.34
CA GLU A 219 14.76 -25.12 -18.29
C GLU A 219 16.21 -25.19 -18.76
N THR A 220 16.83 -24.03 -19.05
CA THR A 220 18.24 -23.97 -19.44
C THR A 220 19.23 -24.32 -18.32
N ALA A 221 18.87 -24.02 -17.06
CA ALA A 221 19.66 -24.40 -15.90
C ALA A 221 19.53 -25.88 -15.51
N SER A 222 18.51 -26.58 -16.03
CA SER A 222 18.22 -27.99 -15.76
C SER A 222 18.87 -28.94 -16.79
N ASP A 223 19.71 -28.43 -17.72
CA ASP A 223 20.41 -29.26 -18.70
C ASP A 223 21.46 -30.13 -17.97
N PRO A 224 21.36 -31.47 -18.05
CA PRO A 224 22.18 -32.40 -17.25
C PRO A 224 23.69 -32.43 -17.62
N ALA A 225 24.16 -31.53 -18.47
CA ALA A 225 25.56 -31.42 -18.91
C ALA A 225 26.40 -30.39 -18.16
N GLY A 226 25.84 -29.66 -17.21
CA GLY A 226 26.54 -28.63 -16.41
C GLY A 226 26.59 -28.97 -14.91
N ASP A 227 27.76 -28.83 -14.30
CA ASP A 227 28.08 -29.07 -12.90
C ASP A 227 27.36 -28.04 -11.94
N ALA A 228 26.03 -27.93 -12.02
CA ALA A 228 25.24 -26.99 -11.20
C ALA A 228 24.71 -27.62 -9.88
N VAL A 229 25.62 -28.30 -9.13
CA VAL A 229 25.22 -29.00 -7.89
C VAL A 229 25.16 -28.10 -6.64
N ASP A 230 25.60 -26.81 -6.70
CA ASP A 230 25.75 -25.96 -5.53
C ASP A 230 25.18 -24.53 -5.65
N SER A 231 24.38 -24.19 -6.65
CA SER A 231 23.70 -22.89 -6.66
C SER A 231 22.44 -22.95 -5.77
N PRO A 232 22.35 -22.15 -4.70
CA PRO A 232 21.13 -22.12 -3.90
C PRO A 232 19.94 -21.74 -4.79
N MET A 233 18.89 -22.55 -4.77
CA MET A 233 17.69 -22.31 -5.58
C MET A 233 17.15 -20.90 -5.29
N PRO A 234 16.76 -20.13 -6.34
CA PRO A 234 16.17 -18.82 -6.14
C PRO A 234 14.97 -18.86 -5.19
N MET A 235 14.95 -17.96 -4.22
CA MET A 235 13.90 -17.85 -3.20
C MET A 235 12.98 -16.66 -3.45
N ASP A 236 13.04 -16.05 -4.66
CA ASP A 236 12.06 -15.04 -5.05
C ASP A 236 10.65 -15.64 -5.14
N LEU A 237 9.65 -14.79 -5.02
CA LEU A 237 8.25 -15.22 -4.94
C LEU A 237 7.85 -16.02 -6.19
N LEU A 238 8.21 -15.54 -7.40
CA LEU A 238 7.86 -16.20 -8.64
C LEU A 238 8.43 -17.64 -8.68
N SER A 239 9.69 -17.84 -8.31
CA SER A 239 10.30 -19.17 -8.24
C SER A 239 9.61 -20.08 -7.21
N ILE A 240 9.18 -19.52 -6.06
CA ILE A 240 8.43 -20.29 -5.05
C ILE A 240 7.08 -20.73 -5.61
N LEU A 241 6.36 -19.82 -6.26
CA LEU A 241 5.03 -20.08 -6.82
C LEU A 241 5.10 -21.05 -7.99
N LEU A 242 6.09 -20.94 -8.90
CA LEU A 242 6.29 -21.89 -10.00
C LEU A 242 6.56 -23.32 -9.47
N ARG A 243 7.38 -23.45 -8.42
CA ARG A 243 7.59 -24.77 -7.79
C ARG A 243 6.31 -25.33 -7.16
N ALA A 244 5.49 -24.50 -6.54
CA ALA A 244 4.18 -24.90 -6.00
C ALA A 244 3.25 -25.36 -7.14
N GLN A 245 3.23 -24.67 -8.26
CA GLN A 245 2.48 -25.05 -9.45
C GLN A 245 2.95 -26.40 -10.00
N ASN A 246 4.26 -26.61 -10.13
CA ASN A 246 4.84 -27.87 -10.60
C ASN A 246 4.49 -29.06 -9.68
N ARG A 247 4.22 -28.81 -8.38
CA ARG A 247 3.73 -29.81 -7.42
C ARG A 247 2.21 -29.98 -7.45
N GLY A 248 1.49 -29.20 -8.25
CA GLY A 248 0.03 -29.22 -8.32
C GLY A 248 -0.67 -28.55 -7.11
N GLU A 249 0.04 -27.72 -6.38
CA GLU A 249 -0.49 -26.99 -5.20
C GLU A 249 -1.25 -25.73 -5.58
N GLN A 250 -1.08 -25.24 -6.80
CA GLN A 250 -1.81 -24.09 -7.38
C GLN A 250 -1.96 -24.21 -8.90
N THR A 251 -2.93 -23.51 -9.45
CA THR A 251 -3.19 -23.43 -10.90
C THR A 251 -2.42 -22.27 -11.55
N GLU A 252 -2.46 -22.17 -12.88
CA GLU A 252 -1.95 -21.02 -13.65
C GLU A 252 -2.71 -19.73 -13.28
N GLY A 253 -4.04 -19.82 -13.10
CA GLY A 253 -4.83 -18.69 -12.66
C GLY A 253 -4.41 -18.18 -11.27
N ASP A 254 -4.21 -19.12 -10.31
CA ASP A 254 -3.72 -18.74 -8.97
C ASP A 254 -2.38 -18.03 -9.00
N LEU A 255 -1.47 -18.51 -9.85
CA LEU A 255 -0.14 -17.89 -10.06
C LEU A 255 -0.29 -16.44 -10.55
N ARG A 256 -1.13 -16.21 -11.57
CA ARG A 256 -1.37 -14.90 -12.15
C ARG A 256 -1.98 -13.94 -11.13
N ASP A 257 -3.02 -14.38 -10.40
CA ASP A 257 -3.69 -13.59 -9.37
C ASP A 257 -2.73 -13.15 -8.26
N GLU A 258 -1.83 -14.05 -7.83
CA GLU A 258 -0.80 -13.72 -6.83
C GLU A 258 0.20 -12.70 -7.35
N LEU A 259 0.70 -12.88 -8.57
CA LEU A 259 1.68 -11.97 -9.16
C LEU A 259 1.08 -10.59 -9.41
N MET A 260 -0.18 -10.51 -9.90
CA MET A 260 -0.92 -9.27 -10.04
C MET A 260 -1.11 -8.58 -8.68
N THR A 261 -1.53 -9.34 -7.67
CA THR A 261 -1.69 -8.83 -6.31
C THR A 261 -0.37 -8.24 -5.78
N MET A 262 0.75 -8.94 -5.95
CA MET A 262 2.05 -8.48 -5.45
C MET A 262 2.59 -7.28 -6.22
N LEU A 263 2.41 -7.25 -7.54
CA LEU A 263 2.79 -6.11 -8.38
C LEU A 263 2.04 -4.85 -7.94
N LEU A 264 0.72 -4.92 -7.81
CA LEU A 264 -0.12 -3.76 -7.48
C LEU A 264 0.05 -3.30 -6.04
N ALA A 265 0.07 -4.23 -5.08
CA ALA A 265 0.17 -3.86 -3.67
C ALA A 265 1.57 -3.38 -3.27
N GLY A 266 2.61 -3.85 -3.96
CA GLY A 266 4.00 -3.61 -3.56
C GLY A 266 4.56 -2.26 -4.01
N HIS A 267 4.23 -1.81 -5.23
CA HIS A 267 4.83 -0.57 -5.75
C HIS A 267 4.11 0.69 -5.28
N ASP A 268 2.80 0.76 -5.41
CA ASP A 268 2.03 2.01 -5.21
C ASP A 268 2.09 2.50 -3.76
N THR A 269 1.93 1.59 -2.81
CA THR A 269 1.90 1.96 -1.38
C THR A 269 3.24 2.51 -0.89
N THR A 270 4.37 1.95 -1.32
CA THR A 270 5.71 2.44 -0.95
C THR A 270 6.01 3.76 -1.65
N ALA A 271 5.69 3.89 -2.95
CA ALA A 271 5.84 5.14 -3.68
C ALA A 271 5.08 6.30 -3.05
N LEU A 272 3.82 6.07 -2.63
CA LEU A 272 3.00 7.08 -1.96
C LEU A 272 3.55 7.44 -0.57
N ALA A 273 3.98 6.46 0.23
CA ALA A 273 4.60 6.72 1.53
C ALA A 273 5.85 7.61 1.38
N LEU A 274 6.69 7.33 0.38
CA LEU A 274 7.88 8.12 0.05
C LEU A 274 7.50 9.51 -0.46
N THR A 275 6.53 9.62 -1.37
CA THR A 275 6.05 10.89 -1.92
C THR A 275 5.64 11.85 -0.82
N TYR A 276 4.81 11.38 0.12
CA TYR A 276 4.40 12.20 1.25
C TYR A 276 5.53 12.47 2.24
N THR A 277 6.51 11.57 2.36
CA THR A 277 7.69 11.79 3.19
C THR A 277 8.55 12.92 2.63
N PHE A 278 8.85 12.92 1.33
CA PHE A 278 9.59 14.01 0.67
C PHE A 278 8.83 15.35 0.74
N TYR A 279 7.51 15.31 0.51
CA TYR A 279 6.66 16.48 0.67
C TYR A 279 6.76 17.07 2.09
N LEU A 280 6.58 16.25 3.13
CA LEU A 280 6.63 16.71 4.51
C LEU A 280 8.02 17.22 4.91
N LEU A 281 9.09 16.55 4.52
CA LEU A 281 10.44 17.03 4.78
C LEU A 281 10.71 18.38 4.11
N SER A 282 10.23 18.59 2.88
CA SER A 282 10.38 19.87 2.20
C SER A 282 9.64 21.03 2.87
N GLN A 283 8.53 20.74 3.57
CA GLN A 283 7.74 21.73 4.32
C GLN A 283 8.30 22.00 5.73
N HIS A 284 9.25 21.16 6.21
CA HIS A 284 9.77 21.22 7.58
C HIS A 284 11.31 21.22 7.59
N PRO A 285 11.94 22.38 7.34
CA PRO A 285 13.41 22.49 7.19
C PRO A 285 14.22 21.93 8.35
N ASP A 286 13.75 22.09 9.60
CA ASP A 286 14.44 21.57 10.78
C ASP A 286 14.46 20.02 10.78
N ALA A 287 13.34 19.40 10.44
CA ALA A 287 13.26 17.94 10.32
C ALA A 287 14.10 17.45 9.12
N LYS A 288 14.06 18.16 7.98
CA LYS A 288 14.88 17.85 6.81
C LYS A 288 16.37 17.91 7.16
N ALA A 289 16.83 18.95 7.85
CA ALA A 289 18.22 19.08 8.25
C ALA A 289 18.68 17.95 9.19
N ARG A 290 17.83 17.52 10.13
CA ARG A 290 18.13 16.38 11.03
C ARG A 290 18.17 15.06 10.25
N PHE A 291 17.24 14.82 9.34
CA PHE A 291 17.23 13.67 8.45
C PHE A 291 18.51 13.64 7.61
N GLN A 292 18.88 14.76 6.98
CA GLN A 292 20.08 14.86 6.16
C GLN A 292 21.36 14.61 6.98
N ALA A 293 21.45 15.15 8.18
CA ALA A 293 22.59 14.90 9.08
C ALA A 293 22.73 13.44 9.47
N GLU A 294 21.61 12.72 9.64
CA GLU A 294 21.62 11.29 9.95
C GLU A 294 22.11 10.46 8.76
N VAL A 295 21.60 10.70 7.55
CA VAL A 295 22.00 9.93 6.38
C VAL A 295 23.43 10.26 5.92
N ASP A 296 23.92 11.47 6.19
CA ASP A 296 25.32 11.86 5.91
C ASP A 296 26.34 11.15 6.82
N ALA A 297 25.89 10.70 7.97
CA ALA A 297 26.76 9.97 8.91
C ALA A 297 27.04 8.51 8.48
N LEU A 298 26.35 8.03 7.44
CA LEU A 298 26.59 6.68 6.91
C LEU A 298 27.89 6.62 6.11
N ASP A 299 28.65 5.55 6.28
CA ASP A 299 29.85 5.25 5.50
C ASP A 299 29.48 4.50 4.19
N GLY A 300 29.68 5.14 3.03
CA GLY A 300 29.40 4.51 1.74
C GLY A 300 27.92 4.47 1.36
N ALA A 301 27.55 3.61 0.41
CA ALA A 301 26.17 3.38 0.02
C ALA A 301 25.37 2.76 1.18
N PRO A 302 24.10 3.15 1.40
CA PRO A 302 23.30 2.59 2.49
C PRO A 302 23.07 1.07 2.32
N THR A 303 23.13 0.34 3.41
CA THR A 303 22.88 -1.10 3.45
C THR A 303 21.76 -1.46 4.43
N ALA A 304 21.28 -2.70 4.40
CA ALA A 304 20.30 -3.19 5.38
C ALA A 304 20.82 -3.13 6.84
N ASP A 305 22.11 -3.28 7.04
CA ASP A 305 22.74 -3.21 8.36
C ASP A 305 22.76 -1.79 8.93
N ASP A 306 22.80 -0.77 8.07
CA ASP A 306 22.81 0.64 8.46
C ASP A 306 21.42 1.13 8.93
N LEU A 307 20.33 0.41 8.61
CA LEU A 307 18.97 0.84 8.96
C LEU A 307 18.74 0.99 10.47
N ARG A 308 19.50 0.34 11.29
CA ARG A 308 19.47 0.52 12.77
C ARG A 308 20.07 1.85 13.21
N ASP A 309 20.93 2.45 12.38
CA ASP A 309 21.63 3.71 12.62
C ASP A 309 20.86 4.89 11.99
N LEU A 310 19.66 4.63 11.47
CA LEU A 310 18.71 5.59 10.91
C LEU A 310 17.41 5.75 11.73
N PRO A 311 17.48 5.96 13.06
CA PRO A 311 16.31 6.04 13.92
C PRO A 311 15.45 7.27 13.66
N PHE A 312 16.02 8.38 13.21
CA PHE A 312 15.24 9.57 12.88
C PHE A 312 14.53 9.42 11.53
N THR A 313 15.18 8.84 10.55
CA THR A 313 14.56 8.46 9.25
C THR A 313 13.35 7.54 9.46
N ASP A 314 13.46 6.56 10.35
CA ASP A 314 12.32 5.67 10.71
C ASP A 314 11.16 6.44 11.33
N ARG A 315 11.46 7.44 12.20
CA ARG A 315 10.44 8.32 12.80
C ARG A 315 9.78 9.22 11.77
N VAL A 316 10.56 9.78 10.85
CA VAL A 316 10.07 10.60 9.73
C VAL A 316 9.10 9.81 8.87
N LEU A 317 9.48 8.60 8.44
CA LEU A 317 8.63 7.72 7.64
C LEU A 317 7.35 7.31 8.39
N SER A 318 7.47 6.98 9.68
CA SER A 318 6.32 6.63 10.52
C SER A 318 5.34 7.79 10.67
N GLU A 319 5.84 9.02 10.84
CA GLU A 319 5.01 10.21 10.96
C GLU A 319 4.36 10.58 9.62
N ALA A 320 5.06 10.40 8.51
CA ALA A 320 4.48 10.58 7.19
C ALA A 320 3.32 9.60 6.94
N MET A 321 3.50 8.31 7.25
CA MET A 321 2.43 7.32 7.14
C MET A 321 1.29 7.52 8.14
N ARG A 322 1.51 8.23 9.24
CA ARG A 322 0.43 8.64 10.16
C ARG A 322 -0.41 9.75 9.54
N LEU A 323 0.23 10.80 9.03
CA LEU A 323 -0.46 11.95 8.44
C LEU A 323 -1.09 11.61 7.09
N TYR A 324 -0.39 10.83 6.27
CA TYR A 324 -0.80 10.45 4.92
C TYR A 324 -0.65 8.93 4.72
N PRO A 325 -1.53 8.13 5.35
CA PRO A 325 -1.48 6.69 5.17
C PRO A 325 -1.84 6.30 3.73
N PRO A 326 -0.96 5.61 2.98
CA PRO A 326 -1.27 5.20 1.61
C PRO A 326 -2.60 4.46 1.49
N VAL A 327 -2.89 3.56 2.42
CA VAL A 327 -4.21 2.93 2.58
C VAL A 327 -4.96 3.67 3.67
N TYR A 328 -5.80 4.61 3.28
CA TYR A 328 -6.47 5.53 4.21
C TYR A 328 -7.65 4.90 4.99
N THR A 329 -8.15 3.75 4.54
CA THR A 329 -9.18 2.96 5.23
C THR A 329 -9.05 1.48 4.92
N LEU A 330 -9.22 0.63 5.93
CA LEU A 330 -9.35 -0.82 5.75
C LEU A 330 -10.82 -1.22 5.79
N PHE A 331 -11.17 -2.20 4.97
CA PHE A 331 -12.52 -2.74 4.93
C PHE A 331 -12.56 -4.18 5.46
N ARG A 332 -13.66 -4.52 6.17
CA ARG A 332 -14.01 -5.88 6.55
C ARG A 332 -15.50 -6.08 6.38
N GLU A 333 -15.91 -7.33 6.20
CA GLU A 333 -17.31 -7.73 6.21
C GLU A 333 -17.59 -8.60 7.44
N SER A 334 -18.67 -8.33 8.15
CA SER A 334 -19.08 -9.16 9.27
C SER A 334 -19.64 -10.49 8.76
N LYS A 335 -19.03 -11.61 9.14
CA LYS A 335 -19.49 -12.96 8.77
C LYS A 335 -20.61 -13.51 9.66
N VAL A 336 -20.89 -12.82 10.75
CA VAL A 336 -21.89 -13.20 11.76
C VAL A 336 -22.54 -11.98 12.36
N ASP A 337 -23.76 -12.13 12.88
CA ASP A 337 -24.35 -11.12 13.75
C ASP A 337 -23.45 -10.90 14.97
N THR A 338 -22.97 -9.67 15.18
CA THR A 338 -22.10 -9.34 16.30
C THR A 338 -22.51 -8.02 16.97
N ARG A 339 -21.77 -7.66 18.02
CA ARG A 339 -21.94 -6.35 18.71
C ARG A 339 -20.60 -5.66 18.85
N ILE A 340 -20.54 -4.39 18.45
CA ILE A 340 -19.35 -3.53 18.63
C ILE A 340 -19.80 -2.31 19.44
N ALA A 341 -19.09 -1.98 20.51
CA ALA A 341 -19.41 -0.89 21.44
C ALA A 341 -20.90 -0.90 21.89
N GLY A 342 -21.51 -2.08 22.04
CA GLY A 342 -22.90 -2.27 22.44
C GLY A 342 -23.93 -2.21 21.29
N TYR A 343 -23.56 -1.75 20.11
CA TYR A 343 -24.43 -1.73 18.93
C TYR A 343 -24.45 -3.07 18.22
N ARG A 344 -25.61 -3.43 17.67
CA ARG A 344 -25.73 -4.62 16.81
C ARG A 344 -25.17 -4.31 15.42
N ILE A 345 -24.27 -5.16 14.95
CA ILE A 345 -23.71 -5.19 13.58
C ILE A 345 -24.22 -6.47 12.94
N PRO A 346 -25.15 -6.40 11.98
CA PRO A 346 -25.66 -7.57 11.29
C PRO A 346 -24.60 -8.28 10.45
N GLU A 347 -24.79 -9.59 10.24
CA GLU A 347 -24.06 -10.34 9.23
C GLU A 347 -24.14 -9.66 7.85
N GLY A 348 -23.07 -9.69 7.05
CA GLY A 348 -22.97 -9.05 5.74
C GLY A 348 -22.75 -7.54 5.78
N SER A 349 -22.65 -6.93 6.99
CA SER A 349 -22.36 -5.50 7.12
C SER A 349 -20.92 -5.19 6.73
N LEU A 350 -20.72 -4.06 6.03
CA LEU A 350 -19.40 -3.53 5.73
C LEU A 350 -18.86 -2.71 6.90
N LEU A 351 -17.64 -2.99 7.32
CA LEU A 351 -16.92 -2.25 8.35
C LEU A 351 -15.80 -1.43 7.70
N MET A 352 -15.77 -0.14 7.99
CA MET A 352 -14.69 0.78 7.62
C MET A 352 -13.82 1.07 8.85
N LEU A 353 -12.53 0.87 8.74
CA LEU A 353 -11.52 1.16 9.75
C LEU A 353 -10.65 2.30 9.21
N PRO A 354 -11.05 3.57 9.38
CA PRO A 354 -10.44 4.71 8.69
C PRO A 354 -9.12 5.11 9.37
N GLN A 355 -8.00 4.69 8.80
CA GLN A 355 -6.66 5.12 9.23
C GLN A 355 -6.54 6.64 9.19
N TRP A 356 -7.04 7.28 8.11
CA TRP A 356 -7.08 8.73 7.97
C TRP A 356 -7.66 9.46 9.18
N VAL A 357 -8.76 8.97 9.71
CA VAL A 357 -9.45 9.58 10.87
C VAL A 357 -8.71 9.28 12.17
N ILE A 358 -8.40 8.00 12.40
CA ILE A 358 -7.84 7.55 13.68
C ILE A 358 -6.43 8.11 13.88
N HIS A 359 -5.59 8.07 12.84
CA HIS A 359 -4.21 8.55 12.90
C HIS A 359 -4.12 10.07 13.07
N ARG A 360 -5.19 10.81 12.79
CA ARG A 360 -5.26 12.28 12.83
C ARG A 360 -6.21 12.81 13.90
N SER A 361 -6.56 11.99 14.88
CA SER A 361 -7.53 12.34 15.92
C SER A 361 -6.87 12.94 17.17
N GLU A 362 -7.36 14.09 17.64
CA GLU A 362 -6.99 14.72 18.91
C GLU A 362 -7.23 13.81 20.14
N ARG A 363 -8.04 12.78 19.99
CA ARG A 363 -8.30 11.80 21.06
C ARG A 363 -7.08 10.91 21.33
N TRP A 364 -6.17 10.77 20.36
CA TRP A 364 -5.06 9.84 20.42
C TRP A 364 -3.70 10.53 20.25
N TYR A 365 -3.68 11.75 19.76
CA TYR A 365 -2.46 12.50 19.47
C TYR A 365 -2.63 13.97 19.88
N ASP A 366 -1.65 14.50 20.57
CA ASP A 366 -1.49 15.93 20.78
C ASP A 366 -1.07 16.56 19.44
N ASP A 367 -1.65 17.69 19.07
CA ASP A 367 -1.42 18.38 17.79
C ASP A 367 -1.42 17.39 16.60
N PRO A 368 -2.55 16.68 16.34
CA PRO A 368 -2.59 15.53 15.43
C PRO A 368 -2.27 15.87 13.98
N LEU A 369 -2.37 17.13 13.58
CA LEU A 369 -2.07 17.58 12.22
C LEU A 369 -0.64 18.10 12.05
N ALA A 370 0.08 18.31 13.15
CA ALA A 370 1.50 18.69 13.10
C ALA A 370 2.37 17.50 12.69
N PHE A 371 3.37 17.78 11.83
CA PHE A 371 4.43 16.82 11.50
C PHE A 371 5.49 16.85 12.60
N ASP A 372 5.49 15.87 13.46
CA ASP A 372 6.37 15.75 14.61
C ASP A 372 6.99 14.34 14.67
N PRO A 373 8.14 14.10 13.99
CA PRO A 373 8.83 12.81 14.04
C PRO A 373 9.24 12.36 15.45
N ASP A 374 9.45 13.29 16.38
CA ASP A 374 9.80 12.95 17.76
C ASP A 374 8.64 12.33 18.54
N ARG A 375 7.43 12.36 18.01
CA ARG A 375 6.28 11.58 18.49
C ARG A 375 6.59 10.07 18.56
N TRP A 376 7.53 9.62 17.76
CA TRP A 376 7.96 8.22 17.66
C TRP A 376 9.19 7.89 18.52
N ALA A 377 9.70 8.85 19.30
CA ALA A 377 10.73 8.59 20.28
C ALA A 377 10.22 7.56 21.31
N PRO A 378 11.07 6.64 21.80
CA PRO A 378 10.64 5.49 22.60
C PRO A 378 9.80 5.85 23.85
N ASP A 379 10.11 6.96 24.50
CA ASP A 379 9.40 7.49 25.66
C ASP A 379 7.95 7.89 25.29
N ARG A 380 7.78 8.71 24.25
CA ARG A 380 6.45 9.16 23.79
C ARG A 380 5.65 8.05 23.08
N ALA A 381 6.33 7.20 22.32
CA ALA A 381 5.69 6.11 21.60
C ALA A 381 5.05 5.06 22.54
N SER A 382 5.60 4.86 23.74
CA SER A 382 5.11 3.89 24.72
C SER A 382 3.78 4.29 25.36
N GLU A 383 3.43 5.57 25.36
CA GLU A 383 2.19 6.10 25.95
C GLU A 383 1.00 6.07 24.98
N ARG A 384 1.25 5.82 23.68
CA ARG A 384 0.21 5.83 22.67
C ARG A 384 -0.69 4.60 22.73
N GLU A 385 -2.00 4.79 22.56
CA GLU A 385 -2.95 3.69 22.37
C GLU A 385 -2.53 2.85 21.15
N ARG A 386 -2.39 1.53 21.34
CA ARG A 386 -1.72 0.63 20.39
C ARG A 386 -2.27 0.67 18.97
N PHE A 387 -3.58 0.69 18.82
CA PHE A 387 -4.26 0.70 17.52
C PHE A 387 -4.68 2.09 17.06
N ALA A 388 -4.14 3.16 17.66
CA ALA A 388 -4.19 4.49 17.09
C ALA A 388 -3.28 4.65 15.86
N TYR A 389 -2.41 3.66 15.59
CA TYR A 389 -1.53 3.60 14.43
C TYR A 389 -1.42 2.17 13.89
N PHE A 390 -1.89 1.95 12.65
CA PHE A 390 -1.91 0.62 12.03
C PHE A 390 -1.78 0.68 10.49
N PRO A 391 -0.76 1.37 9.92
CA PRO A 391 -0.64 1.60 8.47
C PRO A 391 -0.51 0.29 7.68
N PHE A 392 0.00 -0.77 8.29
CA PHE A 392 0.14 -2.11 7.70
C PHE A 392 -0.98 -3.08 8.12
N GLY A 393 -2.08 -2.55 8.66
CA GLY A 393 -3.10 -3.38 9.27
C GLY A 393 -2.60 -4.12 10.50
N ALA A 394 -3.28 -5.21 10.88
CA ALA A 394 -2.91 -6.01 12.05
C ALA A 394 -3.48 -7.43 11.99
N GLY A 395 -3.11 -8.24 13.01
CA GLY A 395 -3.57 -9.61 13.16
C GLY A 395 -3.03 -10.54 12.08
N PRO A 396 -3.66 -11.69 11.85
CA PRO A 396 -3.18 -12.69 10.89
C PRO A 396 -3.09 -12.14 9.45
N ARG A 397 -3.94 -11.17 9.11
CA ARG A 397 -4.01 -10.53 7.79
C ARG A 397 -3.25 -9.20 7.70
N HIS A 398 -2.24 -8.99 8.55
CA HIS A 398 -1.33 -7.84 8.41
C HIS A 398 -0.57 -7.90 7.08
N CYS A 399 -0.07 -6.77 6.61
CA CYS A 399 0.70 -6.68 5.37
C CYS A 399 1.90 -7.64 5.40
N ILE A 400 1.98 -8.53 4.40
CA ILE A 400 3.08 -9.48 4.26
C ILE A 400 4.39 -8.76 3.92
N GLY A 401 4.31 -7.69 3.11
CA GLY A 401 5.44 -6.90 2.64
C GLY A 401 5.94 -5.85 3.63
N LYS A 402 5.40 -5.75 4.86
CA LYS A 402 5.77 -4.70 5.82
C LYS A 402 7.27 -4.50 5.99
N GLN A 403 8.02 -5.58 6.20
CA GLN A 403 9.47 -5.49 6.42
C GLN A 403 10.20 -5.05 5.15
N PHE A 404 9.76 -5.56 4.00
CA PHE A 404 10.30 -5.18 2.70
C PHE A 404 10.05 -3.69 2.40
N SER A 405 8.80 -3.24 2.51
CA SER A 405 8.42 -1.83 2.27
C SER A 405 9.17 -0.85 3.19
N LEU A 406 9.38 -1.19 4.46
CA LEU A 406 10.14 -0.34 5.39
C LEU A 406 11.64 -0.32 5.08
N LEU A 407 12.22 -1.45 4.66
CA LEU A 407 13.61 -1.50 4.19
C LEU A 407 13.76 -0.66 2.93
N GLU A 408 12.95 -0.94 1.92
CA GLU A 408 12.93 -0.24 0.64
C GLU A 408 12.81 1.27 0.83
N ALA A 409 11.80 1.71 1.57
CA ALA A 409 11.57 3.14 1.81
C ALA A 409 12.75 3.83 2.50
N LYS A 410 13.35 3.20 3.53
CA LYS A 410 14.49 3.80 4.23
C LYS A 410 15.75 3.86 3.38
N LEU A 411 16.03 2.82 2.59
CA LEU A 411 17.18 2.83 1.67
C LEU A 411 17.02 3.88 0.58
N ILE A 412 15.83 4.01 -0.02
CA ILE A 412 15.54 5.05 -1.01
C ILE A 412 15.70 6.44 -0.39
N LEU A 413 15.10 6.68 0.80
CA LEU A 413 15.24 7.96 1.51
C LEU A 413 16.70 8.31 1.79
N ALA A 414 17.48 7.34 2.28
CA ALA A 414 18.90 7.57 2.57
C ALA A 414 19.71 7.85 1.31
N THR A 415 19.50 7.10 0.23
CA THR A 415 20.23 7.25 -1.04
C THR A 415 19.91 8.59 -1.70
N VAL A 416 18.61 8.94 -1.84
CA VAL A 416 18.18 10.23 -2.41
C VAL A 416 18.60 11.39 -1.52
N GLY A 417 18.38 11.28 -0.21
CA GLY A 417 18.69 12.33 0.76
C GLY A 417 20.17 12.66 0.88
N ARG A 418 21.07 11.75 0.51
CA ARG A 418 22.53 12.01 0.42
C ARG A 418 22.92 12.65 -0.91
N ALA A 419 22.21 12.34 -1.99
CA ALA A 419 22.55 12.82 -3.32
C ALA A 419 22.07 14.26 -3.56
N PHE A 420 20.87 14.59 -3.09
CA PHE A 420 20.22 15.86 -3.37
C PHE A 420 19.60 16.50 -2.14
N ASP A 421 19.63 17.83 -2.11
CA ASP A 421 18.63 18.60 -1.38
C ASP A 421 17.39 18.81 -2.28
N PHE A 422 16.23 18.99 -1.67
CA PHE A 422 14.96 19.03 -2.40
C PHE A 422 13.96 19.96 -1.74
N ASP A 423 13.22 20.70 -2.57
CA ASP A 423 12.13 21.58 -2.13
C ASP A 423 10.89 21.39 -2.98
N TYR A 424 9.72 21.31 -2.33
CA TYR A 424 8.45 21.19 -3.02
C TYR A 424 8.02 22.53 -3.61
N GLU A 425 7.76 22.56 -4.92
CA GLU A 425 7.34 23.76 -5.65
C GLU A 425 5.89 23.66 -6.17
N GLY A 426 5.09 22.75 -5.61
CA GLY A 426 3.69 22.58 -6.01
C GLY A 426 2.72 23.51 -5.28
N SER A 427 1.44 23.36 -5.63
CA SER A 427 0.33 23.97 -4.91
C SER A 427 0.04 23.25 -3.58
N GLU A 428 -0.93 23.76 -2.81
CA GLU A 428 -1.46 23.04 -1.64
C GLU A 428 -1.86 21.62 -2.03
N LEU A 429 -1.56 20.67 -1.15
CA LEU A 429 -1.81 19.26 -1.41
C LEU A 429 -3.30 18.97 -1.51
N ASP A 430 -3.73 18.54 -2.68
CA ASP A 430 -5.05 17.98 -2.94
C ASP A 430 -4.96 16.45 -2.96
N LEU A 431 -5.98 15.76 -2.44
CA LEU A 431 -5.97 14.31 -2.25
C LEU A 431 -7.14 13.64 -2.96
N ARG A 432 -6.84 12.57 -3.69
CA ARG A 432 -7.83 11.69 -4.29
C ARG A 432 -7.85 10.35 -3.55
N GLY A 433 -9.04 9.91 -3.14
CA GLY A 433 -9.23 8.58 -2.54
C GLY A 433 -9.63 7.56 -3.60
N SER A 434 -8.83 6.49 -3.70
CA SER A 434 -9.07 5.31 -4.51
C SER A 434 -8.90 4.07 -3.63
N LEU A 435 -8.32 2.97 -4.11
CA LEU A 435 -7.81 1.89 -3.25
C LEU A 435 -6.72 2.40 -2.31
N THR A 436 -5.95 3.37 -2.79
CA THR A 436 -4.92 4.11 -2.09
C THR A 436 -5.20 5.61 -2.17
N MET A 437 -4.45 6.40 -1.41
CA MET A 437 -4.58 7.85 -1.35
C MET A 437 -3.53 8.53 -2.22
N HIS A 438 -3.97 9.10 -3.34
CA HIS A 438 -3.09 9.75 -4.30
C HIS A 438 -3.13 11.29 -4.19
N PRO A 439 -2.03 11.98 -4.53
CA PRO A 439 -2.10 13.41 -4.85
C PRO A 439 -3.04 13.67 -6.04
N GLY A 440 -3.79 14.75 -5.98
CA GLY A 440 -4.70 15.17 -7.06
C GLY A 440 -4.02 15.87 -8.22
N HIS A 441 -2.72 16.18 -8.09
CA HIS A 441 -1.91 16.86 -9.09
C HIS A 441 -0.45 16.38 -8.98
N PRO A 442 0.39 16.64 -10.01
CA PRO A 442 1.83 16.32 -9.96
C PRO A 442 2.51 16.90 -8.72
N MET A 443 3.51 16.17 -8.21
CA MET A 443 4.25 16.52 -7.00
C MET A 443 5.67 17.03 -7.34
N PRO A 444 5.80 18.29 -7.80
CA PRO A 444 7.09 18.81 -8.26
C PRO A 444 8.05 19.06 -7.10
N LEU A 445 9.20 18.40 -7.14
CA LEU A 445 10.35 18.71 -6.33
C LEU A 445 11.44 19.37 -7.19
N ARG A 446 11.98 20.48 -6.70
CA ARG A 446 13.22 21.04 -7.23
C ARG A 446 14.40 20.40 -6.51
N LEU A 447 15.35 19.92 -7.27
CA LEU A 447 16.57 19.31 -6.77
C LEU A 447 17.70 20.36 -6.70
N SER A 448 18.52 20.28 -5.68
CA SER A 448 19.71 21.14 -5.49
C SER A 448 20.92 20.31 -5.09
N GLU A 449 22.12 20.83 -5.35
CA GLU A 449 23.37 20.20 -4.88
C GLU A 449 23.44 20.18 -3.34
N ARG A 450 24.10 19.17 -2.84
CA ARG A 450 24.43 19.02 -1.41
C ARG A 450 25.90 19.13 -1.19
#